data_95d43779fc58a8b77f40aabab3d5b855
#
_entry.id   95d43779fc58a8b77f40aabab3d5b855
#
_cell.length_a   1.000
_cell.length_b   1.000
_cell.length_c   1.000
_cell.angle_alpha   90.00
_cell.angle_beta   90.00
_cell.angle_gamma   90.00
#
_symmetry.space_group_name_H-M   'P 1'
#
loop_
_entity.id
_entity.type
_entity.pdbx_description
1 polymer ?
#
loop_
_entity_poly.entity_id
_entity_poly.type
_entity_poly.pdbx_seq_one_letter_code
_entity_poly.pdbx_strand_id
1 'polypeptide(L)'
;MKITELKKELNAMDKAELVILLCKLYKANRQCQAILDVEICGASAEAPIIESCGKKIHEAFFGRQLSLKNARAVISDFRKASQNKESIADLMLYYVECGVEFTNLYGDIDERFYSSLESMFADFVMILNSMENDSYYRRQSKRIRAVFEDTRNIGWGFSDEIARIYFDICFLT
;
A
#
# COMPACT_ATOMS: atom_id res chain seq x y z
N MET A 1 6.97 -26.87 -12.22
CA MET A 1 6.37 -27.59 -11.07
C MET A 1 5.10 -26.87 -10.66
N LYS A 2 3.99 -27.59 -10.47
CA LYS A 2 2.73 -27.01 -9.95
C LYS A 2 2.78 -26.90 -8.43
N ILE A 3 1.98 -26.01 -7.86
CA ILE A 3 1.96 -25.77 -6.39
C ILE A 3 1.60 -27.06 -5.61
N THR A 4 0.78 -27.93 -6.18
CA THR A 4 0.40 -29.23 -5.58
C THR A 4 1.57 -30.20 -5.50
N GLU A 5 2.45 -30.21 -6.51
CA GLU A 5 3.67 -31.01 -6.54
C GLU A 5 4.68 -30.46 -5.53
N LEU A 6 4.83 -29.13 -5.50
CA LEU A 6 5.69 -28.48 -4.50
C LEU A 6 5.27 -28.84 -3.08
N LYS A 7 3.98 -28.75 -2.76
CA LYS A 7 3.46 -29.13 -1.43
C LYS A 7 3.76 -30.57 -1.07
N LYS A 8 3.67 -31.48 -2.04
CA LYS A 8 3.98 -32.90 -1.81
C LYS A 8 5.46 -33.09 -1.46
N GLU A 9 6.36 -32.47 -2.23
CA GLU A 9 7.81 -32.53 -1.96
C GLU A 9 8.19 -31.89 -0.62
N LEU A 10 7.63 -30.71 -0.30
CA LEU A 10 7.88 -30.03 0.97
C LEU A 10 7.38 -30.86 2.18
N ASN A 11 6.24 -31.56 2.05
CA ASN A 11 5.72 -32.43 3.11
C ASN A 11 6.57 -33.71 3.30
N ALA A 12 7.36 -34.09 2.33
CA ALA A 12 8.29 -35.22 2.43
C ALA A 12 9.64 -34.83 3.06
N MET A 13 9.96 -33.53 3.14
CA MET A 13 11.19 -33.02 3.77
C MET A 13 11.07 -33.03 5.30
N ASP A 14 12.18 -33.28 5.98
CA ASP A 14 12.23 -33.09 7.42
C ASP A 14 12.31 -31.60 7.81
N LYS A 15 12.13 -31.32 9.11
CA LYS A 15 12.17 -29.94 9.63
C LYS A 15 13.52 -29.25 9.37
N ALA A 16 14.64 -29.98 9.45
CA ALA A 16 15.97 -29.40 9.24
C ALA A 16 16.18 -29.02 7.77
N GLU A 17 15.73 -29.87 6.85
CA GLU A 17 15.77 -29.61 5.41
C GLU A 17 14.91 -28.39 5.04
N LEU A 18 13.69 -28.26 5.61
CA LEU A 18 12.82 -27.09 5.41
C LEU A 18 13.46 -25.82 5.94
N VAL A 19 14.10 -25.83 7.12
CA VAL A 19 14.82 -24.67 7.66
C VAL A 19 15.97 -24.26 6.75
N ILE A 20 16.76 -25.23 6.24
CA ILE A 20 17.85 -24.95 5.30
C ILE A 20 17.31 -24.31 4.02
N LEU A 21 16.21 -24.83 3.48
CA LEU A 21 15.58 -24.30 2.28
C LEU A 21 15.08 -22.86 2.48
N LEU A 22 14.38 -22.60 3.59
CA LEU A 22 13.89 -21.25 3.94
C LEU A 22 15.06 -20.27 4.13
N CYS A 23 16.14 -20.68 4.79
CA CYS A 23 17.34 -19.85 4.93
C CYS A 23 18.02 -19.54 3.59
N LYS A 24 18.01 -20.47 2.63
CA LYS A 24 18.49 -20.21 1.27
C LYS A 24 17.62 -19.20 0.54
N LEU A 25 16.29 -19.32 0.63
CA LEU A 25 15.34 -18.35 0.04
C LEU A 25 15.50 -16.96 0.65
N TYR A 26 15.64 -16.89 1.99
CA TYR A 26 15.88 -15.65 2.72
C TYR A 26 17.13 -14.91 2.23
N LYS A 27 18.24 -15.63 1.99
CA LYS A 27 19.49 -15.05 1.48
C LYS A 27 19.45 -14.68 -0.01
N ALA A 28 18.65 -15.37 -0.79
CA ALA A 28 18.63 -15.24 -2.25
C ALA A 28 17.80 -14.06 -2.75
N ASN A 29 16.79 -13.63 -2.01
CA ASN A 29 15.81 -12.68 -2.51
C ASN A 29 15.24 -11.78 -1.40
N ARG A 30 15.36 -10.45 -1.58
CA ARG A 30 14.83 -9.45 -0.64
C ARG A 30 13.32 -9.57 -0.40
N GLN A 31 12.56 -10.00 -1.41
CA GLN A 31 11.12 -10.20 -1.27
C GLN A 31 10.81 -11.38 -0.35
N CYS A 32 11.58 -12.50 -0.47
CA CYS A 32 11.48 -13.62 0.47
C CYS A 32 11.89 -13.22 1.89
N GLN A 33 12.90 -12.36 2.04
CA GLN A 33 13.27 -11.80 3.35
C GLN A 33 12.08 -11.05 3.98
N ALA A 34 11.49 -10.09 3.24
CA ALA A 34 10.37 -9.30 3.74
C ALA A 34 9.17 -10.18 4.17
N ILE A 35 8.82 -11.20 3.37
CA ILE A 35 7.74 -12.13 3.71
C ILE A 35 8.08 -12.90 5.00
N LEU A 36 9.27 -13.47 5.10
CA LEU A 36 9.66 -14.25 6.27
C LEU A 36 9.82 -13.40 7.53
N ASP A 37 10.33 -12.16 7.41
CA ASP A 37 10.43 -11.23 8.53
C ASP A 37 9.04 -10.88 9.09
N VAL A 38 8.06 -10.61 8.22
CA VAL A 38 6.68 -10.34 8.62
C VAL A 38 6.02 -11.55 9.26
N GLU A 39 6.17 -12.74 8.67
CA GLU A 39 5.56 -13.98 9.18
C GLU A 39 6.17 -14.43 10.53
N ILE A 40 7.47 -14.22 10.73
CA ILE A 40 8.18 -14.69 11.93
C ILE A 40 8.15 -13.65 13.05
N CYS A 41 8.37 -12.37 12.72
CA CYS A 41 8.51 -11.28 13.71
C CYS A 41 7.25 -10.44 13.88
N GLY A 42 6.23 -10.64 13.04
CA GLY A 42 4.95 -9.94 13.13
C GLY A 42 5.06 -8.42 12.95
N ALA A 43 4.16 -7.67 13.58
CA ALA A 43 4.03 -6.23 13.41
C ALA A 43 5.32 -5.43 13.70
N SER A 44 6.23 -5.93 14.54
CA SER A 44 7.49 -5.25 14.84
C SER A 44 8.47 -5.24 13.66
N ALA A 45 8.39 -6.23 12.76
CA ALA A 45 9.19 -6.28 11.54
C ALA A 45 8.59 -5.45 10.39
N GLU A 46 7.28 -5.19 10.44
CA GLU A 46 6.60 -4.39 9.41
C GLU A 46 6.99 -2.91 9.44
N ALA A 47 7.21 -2.31 10.61
CA ALA A 47 7.45 -0.88 10.73
C ALA A 47 8.65 -0.39 9.88
N PRO A 48 9.84 -1.02 9.89
CA PRO A 48 10.95 -0.62 9.01
C PRO A 48 10.64 -0.81 7.53
N ILE A 49 9.85 -1.85 7.19
CA ILE A 49 9.45 -2.13 5.81
C ILE A 49 8.49 -1.06 5.31
N ILE A 50 7.48 -0.69 6.11
CA ILE A 50 6.53 0.39 5.82
C ILE A 50 7.26 1.71 5.63
N GLU A 51 8.20 2.06 6.51
CA GLU A 51 9.02 3.26 6.39
C GLU A 51 9.83 3.25 5.08
N SER A 52 10.45 2.13 4.74
CA SER A 52 11.18 1.97 3.48
C SER A 52 10.26 2.09 2.25
N CYS A 53 9.05 1.52 2.31
CA CYS A 53 8.05 1.66 1.27
C CYS A 53 7.59 3.12 1.13
N GLY A 54 7.33 3.81 2.24
CA GLY A 54 6.99 5.24 2.25
C GLY A 54 8.05 6.09 1.57
N LYS A 55 9.34 5.88 1.91
CA LYS A 55 10.46 6.58 1.26
C LYS A 55 10.49 6.36 -0.26
N LYS A 56 10.24 5.13 -0.73
CA LYS A 56 10.20 4.82 -2.17
C LYS A 56 8.99 5.45 -2.86
N ILE A 57 7.82 5.48 -2.21
CA ILE A 57 6.64 6.16 -2.73
C ILE A 57 6.93 7.65 -2.86
N HIS A 58 7.44 8.28 -1.81
CA HIS A 58 7.82 9.70 -1.84
C HIS A 58 8.84 9.99 -2.95
N GLU A 59 9.90 9.20 -3.07
CA GLU A 59 10.91 9.36 -4.12
C GLU A 59 10.32 9.21 -5.54
N ALA A 60 9.29 8.37 -5.70
CA ALA A 60 8.61 8.19 -6.98
C ALA A 60 7.76 9.41 -7.37
N PHE A 61 7.30 10.22 -6.41
CA PHE A 61 6.61 11.49 -6.67
C PHE A 61 7.60 12.65 -6.76
N PHE A 62 8.51 12.79 -5.81
CA PHE A 62 9.33 14.00 -5.62
C PHE A 62 10.82 13.82 -6.00
N GLY A 63 11.19 12.67 -6.55
CA GLY A 63 12.55 12.42 -7.03
C GLY A 63 12.84 13.10 -8.38
N ARG A 64 13.84 12.57 -9.08
CA ARG A 64 14.27 13.17 -10.36
C ARG A 64 13.20 13.15 -11.45
N GLN A 65 12.31 12.16 -11.42
CA GLN A 65 11.24 11.96 -12.39
C GLN A 65 10.03 11.34 -11.72
N LEU A 66 8.87 11.96 -11.92
CA LEU A 66 7.59 11.40 -11.49
C LEU A 66 7.34 10.00 -12.10
N SER A 67 7.03 9.03 -11.26
CA SER A 67 6.74 7.65 -11.70
C SER A 67 5.65 7.00 -10.87
N LEU A 68 4.41 7.21 -11.24
CA LEU A 68 3.25 6.54 -10.62
C LEU A 68 3.36 5.01 -10.70
N LYS A 69 3.94 4.49 -11.79
CA LYS A 69 4.18 3.06 -11.96
C LYS A 69 5.07 2.50 -10.84
N ASN A 70 6.16 3.19 -10.51
CA ASN A 70 7.07 2.76 -9.46
C ASN A 70 6.41 2.85 -8.08
N ALA A 71 5.69 3.93 -7.79
CA ALA A 71 4.97 4.10 -6.53
C ALA A 71 3.91 2.99 -6.34
N ARG A 72 3.10 2.68 -7.36
CA ARG A 72 2.11 1.59 -7.32
C ARG A 72 2.77 0.21 -7.17
N ALA A 73 3.92 -0.01 -7.81
CA ALA A 73 4.65 -1.26 -7.69
C ALA A 73 5.10 -1.54 -6.25
N VAL A 74 5.54 -0.52 -5.51
CA VAL A 74 5.90 -0.64 -4.08
C VAL A 74 4.72 -1.17 -3.26
N ILE A 75 3.52 -0.60 -3.46
CA ILE A 75 2.31 -1.03 -2.75
C ILE A 75 1.92 -2.46 -3.16
N SER A 76 1.96 -2.76 -4.45
CA SER A 76 1.65 -4.10 -4.97
C SER A 76 2.57 -5.17 -4.39
N ASP A 77 3.87 -4.87 -4.28
CA ASP A 77 4.85 -5.81 -3.72
C ASP A 77 4.68 -5.98 -2.21
N PHE A 78 4.36 -4.89 -1.48
CA PHE A 78 4.03 -4.97 -0.06
C PHE A 78 2.78 -5.82 0.18
N ARG A 79 1.71 -5.65 -0.61
CA ARG A 79 0.48 -6.47 -0.53
C ARG A 79 0.72 -7.97 -0.76
N LYS A 80 1.72 -8.36 -1.52
CA LYS A 80 2.10 -9.78 -1.70
C LYS A 80 2.84 -10.33 -0.47
N ALA A 81 3.52 -9.46 0.28
CA ALA A 81 4.34 -9.83 1.43
C ALA A 81 3.58 -9.74 2.76
N SER A 82 2.56 -8.89 2.87
CA SER A 82 1.81 -8.65 4.10
C SER A 82 0.31 -8.87 3.90
N GLN A 83 -0.36 -9.45 4.93
CA GLN A 83 -1.80 -9.57 5.04
C GLN A 83 -2.41 -8.48 5.94
N ASN A 84 -1.58 -7.60 6.50
CA ASN A 84 -2.00 -6.55 7.42
C ASN A 84 -2.74 -5.44 6.65
N LYS A 85 -4.07 -5.43 6.75
CA LYS A 85 -4.93 -4.45 6.08
C LYS A 85 -4.62 -3.00 6.48
N GLU A 86 -4.29 -2.75 7.75
CA GLU A 86 -3.95 -1.41 8.23
C GLU A 86 -2.67 -0.88 7.58
N SER A 87 -1.61 -1.69 7.55
CA SER A 87 -0.34 -1.33 6.91
C SER A 87 -0.48 -1.11 5.40
N ILE A 88 -1.29 -1.94 4.73
CA ILE A 88 -1.59 -1.77 3.30
C ILE A 88 -2.35 -0.46 3.08
N ALA A 89 -3.38 -0.19 3.89
CA ALA A 89 -4.18 1.04 3.82
C ALA A 89 -3.33 2.29 4.07
N ASP A 90 -2.39 2.24 5.03
CA ASP A 90 -1.46 3.34 5.31
C ASP A 90 -0.61 3.71 4.08
N LEU A 91 -0.07 2.73 3.37
CA LEU A 91 0.73 2.98 2.16
C LEU A 91 -0.13 3.50 1.00
N MET A 92 -1.38 3.01 0.86
CA MET A 92 -2.31 3.50 -0.16
C MET A 92 -2.73 4.94 0.12
N LEU A 93 -3.08 5.26 1.37
CA LEU A 93 -3.41 6.63 1.77
C LEU A 93 -2.22 7.56 1.54
N TYR A 94 -1.01 7.14 1.91
CA TYR A 94 0.20 7.92 1.70
C TYR A 94 0.49 8.18 0.22
N TYR A 95 0.22 7.22 -0.66
CA TYR A 95 0.31 7.44 -2.11
C TYR A 95 -0.61 8.56 -2.59
N VAL A 96 -1.86 8.59 -2.11
CA VAL A 96 -2.83 9.63 -2.46
C VAL A 96 -2.41 10.98 -1.89
N GLU A 97 -1.95 11.02 -0.64
CA GLU A 97 -1.41 12.24 0.00
C GLU A 97 -0.26 12.83 -0.82
N CYS A 98 0.72 12.00 -1.23
CA CYS A 98 1.82 12.46 -2.09
C CYS A 98 1.32 13.01 -3.42
N GLY A 99 0.30 12.40 -4.03
CA GLY A 99 -0.26 12.88 -5.29
C GLY A 99 -0.99 14.22 -5.14
N VAL A 100 -1.78 14.38 -4.08
CA VAL A 100 -2.47 15.65 -3.76
C VAL A 100 -1.44 16.75 -3.46
N GLU A 101 -0.43 16.47 -2.65
CA GLU A 101 0.66 17.40 -2.38
C GLU A 101 1.40 17.79 -3.67
N PHE A 102 1.71 16.82 -4.53
CA PHE A 102 2.38 17.07 -5.81
C PHE A 102 1.57 18.03 -6.68
N THR A 103 0.26 17.82 -6.82
CA THR A 103 -0.61 18.72 -7.58
C THR A 103 -0.65 20.12 -6.96
N ASN A 104 -0.78 20.22 -5.65
CA ASN A 104 -0.84 21.52 -4.96
C ASN A 104 0.48 22.31 -5.08
N LEU A 105 1.62 21.63 -5.23
CA LEU A 105 2.93 22.26 -5.40
C LEU A 105 3.23 22.63 -6.86
N TYR A 106 2.85 21.79 -7.81
CA TYR A 106 3.27 21.93 -9.21
C TYR A 106 2.15 22.33 -10.18
N GLY A 107 0.91 22.37 -9.69
CA GLY A 107 -0.29 22.66 -10.48
C GLY A 107 -0.87 21.40 -11.14
N ASP A 108 -1.86 21.62 -12.01
CA ASP A 108 -2.57 20.55 -12.71
C ASP A 108 -1.65 19.71 -13.58
N ILE A 109 -1.83 18.38 -13.51
CA ILE A 109 -1.01 17.41 -14.25
C ILE A 109 -1.79 16.91 -15.48
N ASP A 110 -2.26 15.68 -15.46
CA ASP A 110 -3.04 15.09 -16.56
C ASP A 110 -4.09 14.10 -16.04
N GLU A 111 -5.00 13.69 -16.92
CA GLU A 111 -6.07 12.74 -16.61
C GLU A 111 -5.53 11.41 -16.05
N ARG A 112 -4.41 10.89 -16.57
CA ARG A 112 -3.84 9.61 -16.13
C ARG A 112 -3.31 9.70 -14.71
N PHE A 113 -2.75 10.83 -14.34
CA PHE A 113 -2.30 11.10 -12.99
C PHE A 113 -3.47 11.06 -12.02
N TYR A 114 -4.53 11.81 -12.30
CA TYR A 114 -5.71 11.86 -11.42
C TYR A 114 -6.44 10.52 -11.36
N SER A 115 -6.67 9.85 -12.48
CA SER A 115 -7.28 8.51 -12.49
C SER A 115 -6.49 7.49 -11.66
N SER A 116 -5.15 7.63 -11.60
CA SER A 116 -4.34 6.79 -10.74
C SER A 116 -4.55 7.07 -9.25
N LEU A 117 -4.71 8.34 -8.85
CA LEU A 117 -4.99 8.71 -7.46
C LEU A 117 -6.40 8.27 -7.04
N GLU A 118 -7.40 8.51 -7.89
CA GLU A 118 -8.80 8.10 -7.70
C GLU A 118 -8.92 6.59 -7.50
N SER A 119 -8.30 5.82 -8.39
CA SER A 119 -8.28 4.36 -8.28
C SER A 119 -7.61 3.89 -6.98
N MET A 120 -6.51 4.53 -6.55
CA MET A 120 -5.84 4.17 -5.31
C MET A 120 -6.68 4.55 -4.09
N PHE A 121 -7.37 5.69 -4.12
CA PHE A 121 -8.24 6.11 -3.02
C PHE A 121 -9.48 5.24 -2.92
N ALA A 122 -10.06 4.82 -4.06
CA ALA A 122 -11.16 3.84 -4.08
C ALA A 122 -10.73 2.49 -3.50
N ASP A 123 -9.56 1.97 -3.90
CA ASP A 123 -8.99 0.75 -3.35
C ASP A 123 -8.73 0.87 -1.83
N PHE A 124 -8.23 2.02 -1.37
CA PHE A 124 -8.07 2.33 0.05
C PHE A 124 -9.40 2.27 0.80
N VAL A 125 -10.45 2.96 0.30
CA VAL A 125 -11.78 2.98 0.92
C VAL A 125 -12.40 1.57 0.95
N MET A 126 -12.21 0.77 -0.10
CA MET A 126 -12.64 -0.62 -0.11
C MET A 126 -11.97 -1.45 0.98
N ILE A 127 -10.66 -1.31 1.19
CA ILE A 127 -9.94 -1.98 2.28
C ILE A 127 -10.43 -1.48 3.63
N LEU A 128 -10.55 -0.16 3.80
CA LEU A 128 -11.04 0.48 5.03
C LEU A 128 -12.42 -0.07 5.42
N ASN A 129 -13.37 -0.09 4.47
CA ASN A 129 -14.73 -0.61 4.70
C ASN A 129 -14.77 -2.13 4.96
N SER A 130 -13.71 -2.87 4.61
CA SER A 130 -13.57 -4.29 4.92
C SER A 130 -12.99 -4.58 6.31
N MET A 131 -12.66 -3.56 7.10
CA MET A 131 -12.17 -3.72 8.47
C MET A 131 -13.33 -3.99 9.42
N GLU A 132 -13.08 -4.80 10.47
CA GLU A 132 -14.12 -5.24 11.40
C GLU A 132 -14.65 -4.11 12.30
N ASN A 133 -13.86 -3.05 12.47
CA ASN A 133 -14.21 -1.93 13.36
C ASN A 133 -13.62 -0.62 12.85
N ASP A 134 -14.04 0.48 13.43
CA ASP A 134 -13.66 1.83 13.05
C ASP A 134 -12.36 2.36 13.68
N SER A 135 -11.63 1.52 14.43
CA SER A 135 -10.46 1.97 15.18
C SER A 135 -9.36 2.55 14.29
N TYR A 136 -9.12 1.93 13.14
CA TYR A 136 -8.18 2.45 12.13
C TYR A 136 -8.68 3.79 11.56
N TYR A 137 -9.97 3.87 11.16
CA TYR A 137 -10.56 5.11 10.66
C TYR A 137 -10.41 6.25 11.67
N ARG A 138 -10.73 6.02 12.95
CA ARG A 138 -10.59 7.04 14.01
C ARG A 138 -9.15 7.56 14.14
N ARG A 139 -8.16 6.68 14.06
CA ARG A 139 -6.74 7.08 14.11
C ARG A 139 -6.33 7.89 12.89
N GLN A 140 -6.84 7.56 11.71
CA GLN A 140 -6.45 8.16 10.43
C GLN A 140 -7.43 9.23 9.92
N SER A 141 -8.52 9.50 10.64
CA SER A 141 -9.62 10.39 10.20
C SER A 141 -9.15 11.76 9.73
N LYS A 142 -8.16 12.35 10.42
CA LYS A 142 -7.58 13.66 10.04
C LYS A 142 -6.88 13.59 8.68
N ARG A 143 -6.10 12.54 8.42
CA ARG A 143 -5.40 12.34 7.14
C ARG A 143 -6.39 12.09 6.00
N ILE A 144 -7.36 11.20 6.25
CA ILE A 144 -8.40 10.87 5.27
C ILE A 144 -9.20 12.12 4.89
N ARG A 145 -9.58 12.92 5.90
CA ARG A 145 -10.28 14.16 5.69
C ARG A 145 -9.42 15.21 4.97
N ALA A 146 -8.13 15.31 5.27
CA ALA A 146 -7.21 16.22 4.59
C ALA A 146 -7.15 15.93 3.09
N VAL A 147 -7.07 14.66 2.67
CA VAL A 147 -7.15 14.28 1.24
C VAL A 147 -8.40 14.89 0.59
N PHE A 148 -9.57 14.76 1.21
CA PHE A 148 -10.81 15.34 0.68
C PHE A 148 -10.79 16.88 0.65
N GLU A 149 -10.27 17.51 1.72
CA GLU A 149 -10.25 18.98 1.83
C GLU A 149 -9.24 19.62 0.88
N ASP A 150 -8.05 19.02 0.75
CA ASP A 150 -6.94 19.56 -0.04
C ASP A 150 -7.14 19.39 -1.57
N THR A 151 -8.15 18.59 -1.98
CA THR A 151 -8.50 18.42 -3.40
C THR A 151 -9.55 19.39 -3.92
N ARG A 152 -10.19 20.20 -3.05
CA ARG A 152 -11.34 21.07 -3.42
C ARG A 152 -11.11 22.02 -4.59
N ASN A 153 -9.88 22.44 -4.82
CA ASN A 153 -9.52 23.39 -5.88
C ASN A 153 -8.80 22.73 -7.05
N ILE A 154 -8.73 21.39 -7.08
CA ILE A 154 -8.11 20.65 -8.17
C ILE A 154 -9.18 20.39 -9.26
N GLY A 155 -8.83 20.73 -10.49
CA GLY A 155 -9.70 20.59 -11.65
C GLY A 155 -9.85 19.15 -12.15
N TRP A 156 -10.23 18.99 -13.42
CA TRP A 156 -10.37 17.72 -14.13
C TRP A 156 -11.44 16.76 -13.58
N GLY A 157 -12.40 17.25 -12.76
CA GLY A 157 -13.36 16.40 -12.07
C GLY A 157 -12.77 15.61 -10.90
N PHE A 158 -11.48 15.76 -10.61
CA PHE A 158 -10.78 15.03 -9.54
C PHE A 158 -11.39 15.33 -8.16
N SER A 159 -11.66 16.61 -7.87
CA SER A 159 -12.32 17.00 -6.62
C SER A 159 -13.67 16.30 -6.41
N ASP A 160 -14.50 16.23 -7.46
CA ASP A 160 -15.82 15.61 -7.41
C ASP A 160 -15.72 14.09 -7.19
N GLU A 161 -14.78 13.45 -7.88
CA GLU A 161 -14.57 12.00 -7.76
C GLU A 161 -13.98 11.63 -6.39
N ILE A 162 -13.01 12.38 -5.87
CA ILE A 162 -12.51 12.18 -4.50
C ILE A 162 -13.61 12.38 -3.47
N ALA A 163 -14.47 13.39 -3.65
CA ALA A 163 -15.63 13.62 -2.77
C ALA A 163 -16.59 12.41 -2.81
N ARG A 164 -16.92 11.91 -4.00
CA ARG A 164 -17.75 10.72 -4.17
C ARG A 164 -17.18 9.52 -3.41
N ILE A 165 -15.88 9.22 -3.62
CA ILE A 165 -15.21 8.09 -2.96
C ILE A 165 -15.14 8.30 -1.44
N TYR A 166 -14.88 9.52 -0.98
CA TYR A 166 -14.82 9.84 0.44
C TYR A 166 -16.16 9.56 1.14
N PHE A 167 -17.28 9.92 0.51
CA PHE A 167 -18.61 9.68 1.09
C PHE A 167 -19.06 8.20 1.02
N ASP A 168 -18.34 7.34 0.30
CA ASP A 168 -18.55 5.88 0.34
C ASP A 168 -17.92 5.23 1.61
N ILE A 169 -17.23 5.98 2.47
CA ILE A 169 -16.67 5.45 3.73
C ILE A 169 -17.80 5.16 4.71
N CYS A 170 -17.97 3.89 5.10
CA CYS A 170 -19.05 3.43 5.98
C CYS A 170 -18.92 3.92 7.44
N PHE A 171 -17.78 4.47 7.84
CA PHE A 171 -17.51 4.99 9.19
C PHE A 171 -17.71 6.51 9.32
N LEU A 172 -18.15 7.19 8.26
CA LEU A 172 -18.55 8.60 8.34
C LEU A 172 -19.87 8.71 9.14
N THR A 173 -19.82 9.36 10.27
CA THR A 173 -20.97 9.66 11.15
C THR A 173 -21.19 11.16 11.26
#